data_26cb0067f0749e17aea2764d9d57f143
#
_entry.id   26cb0067f0749e17aea2764d9d57f143
#
_cell.length_a   1.000
_cell.length_b   1.000
_cell.length_c   1.000
_cell.angle_alpha   90.00
_cell.angle_beta   90.00
_cell.angle_gamma   90.00
#
_symmetry.space_group_name_H-M   'P 1'
#
loop_
_entity.id
_entity.type
_entity.pdbx_description
1 polymer ?
#
loop_
_entity_poly.entity_id
_entity_poly.type
_entity_poly.pdbx_seq_one_letter_code
_entity_poly.pdbx_strand_id
1 'polypeptide(L)'
;MLAFMDETACQSVTNVRRVLHAPNTKNIQVHCGERLKINVIGFMGVNCSSYMETNERGDSINFVKALCHFRMENMLNNEAKQLIEEAITNSNLEDEYIKRILAQKSLNGMDLINKVNDELYNDKHSNQESIAKIKKMLNKEDSNNPYKIKKEREKRLLSNLDNPLIRELLSFEIPIDLVLDNAKIHSSDLSLAVFEILNINPIFLPTRSPDLNPIEDLWRIIKDRIYKTYYNTLDELITIFKERFNEFVGLKSLYENWLNDMV
;
A
#
# COMPACT_ATOMS: atom_id res chain seq x y z
N MET A 1 1.73 20.73 0.06
CA MET A 1 2.66 19.89 0.88
C MET A 1 3.52 19.09 -0.07
N LEU A 2 4.77 18.72 0.31
CA LEU A 2 5.68 17.93 -0.53
C LEU A 2 6.06 16.64 0.17
N ALA A 3 6.02 15.52 -0.56
CA ALA A 3 6.48 14.23 -0.09
C ALA A 3 7.11 13.40 -1.21
N PHE A 4 7.93 12.41 -0.83
CA PHE A 4 8.53 11.41 -1.70
C PHE A 4 7.96 10.04 -1.37
N MET A 5 7.70 9.25 -2.37
CA MET A 5 7.15 7.91 -2.21
C MET A 5 8.00 6.88 -2.96
N ASP A 6 8.14 5.71 -2.36
CA ASP A 6 8.72 4.54 -3.01
C ASP A 6 8.31 3.24 -2.30
N GLU A 7 8.50 2.12 -3.00
CA GLU A 7 8.29 0.77 -2.48
C GLU A 7 9.62 0.08 -2.26
N THR A 8 9.69 -0.67 -1.15
CA THR A 8 10.88 -1.47 -0.88
C THR A 8 10.53 -2.84 -0.32
N ALA A 9 11.45 -3.78 -0.43
CA ALA A 9 11.36 -5.09 0.20
C ALA A 9 12.55 -5.31 1.13
N CYS A 10 12.27 -5.89 2.30
CA CYS A 10 13.30 -6.34 3.24
C CYS A 10 13.14 -7.85 3.46
N GLN A 11 14.26 -8.58 3.40
CA GLN A 11 14.29 -10.04 3.56
C GLN A 11 15.35 -10.44 4.59
N SER A 12 15.05 -11.47 5.40
CA SER A 12 15.96 -11.97 6.45
C SER A 12 17.23 -12.64 5.91
N VAL A 13 17.16 -13.16 4.70
CA VAL A 13 18.24 -13.96 4.09
C VAL A 13 18.67 -13.32 2.78
N THR A 14 19.26 -12.15 2.84
CA THR A 14 19.94 -11.62 1.66
C THR A 14 21.03 -10.65 2.04
N ASN A 15 22.11 -10.86 1.46
CA ASN A 15 23.33 -10.12 1.41
C ASN A 15 24.39 -10.63 2.37
N VAL A 16 25.03 -11.71 1.92
CA VAL A 16 26.43 -11.91 2.20
C VAL A 16 27.16 -10.66 1.62
N ARG A 17 27.11 -9.55 2.35
CA ARG A 17 28.02 -8.43 2.08
C ARG A 17 29.41 -8.97 2.28
N ARG A 18 30.27 -8.78 1.30
CA ARG A 18 31.71 -8.99 1.49
C ARG A 18 32.17 -7.98 2.55
N VAL A 19 32.39 -8.45 3.76
CA VAL A 19 32.95 -7.65 4.85
C VAL A 19 34.45 -7.93 4.86
N LEU A 20 35.26 -6.88 4.87
CA LEU A 20 36.69 -7.04 5.10
C LEU A 20 36.91 -7.54 6.54
N HIS A 21 37.51 -8.70 6.67
CA HIS A 21 37.85 -9.31 7.95
C HIS A 21 39.35 -9.18 8.20
N ALA A 22 39.71 -9.02 9.45
CA ALA A 22 41.07 -9.28 9.86
C ALA A 22 41.43 -10.74 9.58
N PRO A 23 42.66 -11.05 9.17
CA PRO A 23 43.08 -12.42 8.96
C PRO A 23 42.76 -13.27 10.19
N ASN A 24 42.21 -14.47 9.99
CA ASN A 24 41.86 -15.45 11.06
C ASN A 24 40.64 -15.06 11.94
N THR A 25 39.80 -14.09 11.59
CA THR A 25 38.53 -13.84 12.27
C THR A 25 37.38 -14.50 11.53
N LYS A 26 36.48 -15.20 12.27
CA LYS A 26 35.20 -15.72 11.71
C LYS A 26 34.12 -14.69 11.97
N ASN A 27 33.47 -14.24 10.91
CA ASN A 27 32.25 -13.45 11.07
C ASN A 27 31.07 -14.42 11.30
N ILE A 28 30.59 -14.50 12.52
CA ILE A 28 29.42 -15.29 12.85
C ILE A 28 28.23 -14.33 12.78
N GLN A 29 27.48 -14.37 11.67
CA GLN A 29 26.17 -13.73 11.62
C GLN A 29 25.14 -14.77 12.08
N VAL A 30 24.40 -14.43 13.12
CA VAL A 30 23.24 -15.21 13.55
C VAL A 30 22.08 -14.84 12.63
N HIS A 31 21.63 -15.80 11.83
CA HIS A 31 20.45 -15.63 10.96
C HIS A 31 19.27 -16.35 11.58
N CYS A 32 18.09 -15.74 11.44
CA CYS A 32 16.84 -16.48 11.63
C CYS A 32 16.77 -17.59 10.56
N GLY A 33 16.38 -18.81 10.98
CA GLY A 33 16.37 -19.99 10.08
C GLY A 33 15.29 -19.91 8.99
N GLU A 34 14.36 -18.97 9.07
CA GLU A 34 13.26 -18.79 8.12
C GLU A 34 13.51 -17.62 7.17
N ARG A 35 12.98 -17.76 5.94
CA ARG A 35 12.99 -16.67 4.96
C ARG A 35 11.84 -15.71 5.22
N LEU A 36 12.06 -14.75 6.09
CA LEU A 36 11.12 -13.67 6.33
C LEU A 36 11.25 -12.60 5.26
N LYS A 37 10.13 -12.12 4.74
CA LYS A 37 10.08 -11.02 3.75
C LYS A 37 8.92 -10.09 4.07
N ILE A 38 9.19 -8.79 4.07
CA ILE A 38 8.18 -7.74 4.08
C ILE A 38 8.31 -6.89 2.81
N ASN A 39 7.17 -6.46 2.27
CA ASN A 39 7.11 -5.39 1.29
C ASN A 39 6.58 -4.15 2.01
N VAL A 40 7.17 -3.02 1.76
CA VAL A 40 6.86 -1.75 2.42
C VAL A 40 6.56 -0.71 1.36
N ILE A 41 5.49 0.05 1.56
CA ILE A 41 5.22 1.30 0.86
C ILE A 41 5.48 2.41 1.86
N GLY A 42 6.30 3.40 1.48
CA GLY A 42 6.64 4.52 2.35
C GLY A 42 6.48 5.86 1.68
N PHE A 43 6.10 6.83 2.50
CA PHE A 43 5.93 8.22 2.15
C PHE A 43 6.79 9.06 3.10
N MET A 44 7.78 9.75 2.55
CA MET A 44 8.66 10.64 3.29
C MET A 44 8.21 12.08 3.10
N GLY A 45 7.57 12.66 4.11
CA GLY A 45 7.12 14.05 4.10
C GLY A 45 8.27 15.02 4.33
N VAL A 46 8.33 16.10 3.53
CA VAL A 46 9.27 17.21 3.73
C VAL A 46 8.68 18.24 4.68
N ASN A 47 7.45 18.65 4.42
CA ASN A 47 6.68 19.61 5.21
C ASN A 47 5.28 19.09 5.54
N CYS A 48 5.16 17.79 5.67
CA CYS A 48 3.95 17.06 6.07
C CYS A 48 4.36 15.79 6.83
N SER A 49 3.38 15.07 7.37
CA SER A 49 3.62 13.81 8.09
C SER A 49 4.10 12.72 7.15
N SER A 50 5.09 11.95 7.58
CA SER A 50 5.54 10.74 6.89
C SER A 50 4.67 9.56 7.28
N TYR A 51 4.55 8.57 6.37
CA TYR A 51 3.74 7.39 6.59
C TYR A 51 4.39 6.15 5.97
N MET A 52 4.20 5.00 6.58
CA MET A 52 4.57 3.72 5.97
C MET A 52 3.62 2.60 6.37
N GLU A 53 3.43 1.66 5.47
CA GLU A 53 2.73 0.41 5.77
C GLU A 53 3.40 -0.79 5.09
N THR A 54 3.10 -1.98 5.62
CA THR A 54 3.58 -3.24 5.08
C THR A 54 2.46 -3.94 4.31
N ASN A 55 2.80 -4.50 3.15
CA ASN A 55 1.86 -5.17 2.27
C ASN A 55 2.32 -6.59 1.93
N GLU A 56 1.38 -7.49 1.75
CA GLU A 56 1.68 -8.83 1.25
C GLU A 56 2.13 -8.82 -0.22
N ARG A 57 1.57 -7.90 -1.01
CA ARG A 57 1.83 -7.80 -2.47
C ARG A 57 1.91 -6.34 -2.90
N GLY A 58 2.85 -6.03 -3.80
CA GLY A 58 2.89 -4.77 -4.54
C GLY A 58 1.88 -4.81 -5.68
N ASP A 59 0.67 -4.30 -5.47
CA ASP A 59 -0.35 -4.14 -6.50
C ASP A 59 -1.04 -2.77 -6.39
N SER A 60 -1.76 -2.37 -7.45
CA SER A 60 -2.45 -1.08 -7.54
C SER A 60 -3.46 -0.85 -6.41
N ILE A 61 -4.10 -1.89 -5.90
CA ILE A 61 -5.10 -1.79 -4.83
C ILE A 61 -4.42 -1.46 -3.50
N ASN A 62 -3.35 -2.18 -3.16
CA ASN A 62 -2.58 -1.92 -1.94
C ASN A 62 -1.89 -0.55 -2.00
N PHE A 63 -1.37 -0.17 -3.16
CA PHE A 63 -0.82 1.16 -3.37
C PHE A 63 -1.86 2.26 -3.10
N VAL A 64 -3.06 2.13 -3.68
CA VAL A 64 -4.15 3.11 -3.47
C VAL A 64 -4.60 3.17 -2.01
N LYS A 65 -4.69 2.04 -1.31
CA LYS A 65 -4.99 2.03 0.13
C LYS A 65 -3.93 2.77 0.95
N ALA A 66 -2.65 2.49 0.67
CA ALA A 66 -1.54 3.22 1.31
C ALA A 66 -1.60 4.73 1.03
N LEU A 67 -1.97 5.11 -0.19
CA LEU A 67 -2.16 6.50 -0.57
C LEU A 67 -3.30 7.17 0.20
N CYS A 68 -4.42 6.45 0.39
CA CYS A 68 -5.54 6.92 1.22
C CYS A 68 -5.12 7.12 2.68
N HIS A 69 -4.42 6.14 3.28
CA HIS A 69 -3.91 6.24 4.64
C HIS A 69 -2.93 7.41 4.80
N PHE A 70 -1.99 7.56 3.86
CA PHE A 70 -1.07 8.69 3.85
C PHE A 70 -1.82 10.04 3.77
N ARG A 71 -2.86 10.11 2.93
CA ARG A 71 -3.69 11.33 2.85
C ARG A 71 -4.40 11.61 4.16
N MET A 72 -4.97 10.59 4.82
CA MET A 72 -5.64 10.74 6.13
C MET A 72 -4.71 11.24 7.23
N GLU A 73 -3.43 10.84 7.22
CA GLU A 73 -2.42 11.38 8.14
C GLU A 73 -2.13 12.88 7.89
N ASN A 74 -2.39 13.36 6.68
CA ASN A 74 -2.04 14.70 6.20
C ASN A 74 -3.26 15.57 5.86
N MET A 75 -4.38 15.37 6.53
CA MET A 75 -5.57 16.21 6.44
C MET A 75 -6.13 16.53 7.83
N LEU A 76 -6.86 17.63 7.93
CA LEU A 76 -7.48 18.07 9.18
C LEU A 76 -8.95 17.67 9.28
N ASN A 77 -9.63 17.48 8.17
CA ASN A 77 -11.06 17.18 8.13
C ASN A 77 -11.36 15.74 8.57
N ASN A 78 -11.94 15.59 9.77
CA ASN A 78 -12.26 14.28 10.34
C ASN A 78 -13.42 13.57 9.61
N GLU A 79 -14.36 14.29 9.02
CA GLU A 79 -15.45 13.70 8.24
C GLU A 79 -14.90 13.07 6.96
N ALA A 80 -14.00 13.75 6.26
CA ALA A 80 -13.31 13.19 5.10
C ALA A 80 -12.50 11.95 5.45
N LYS A 81 -11.78 11.94 6.60
CA LYS A 81 -11.07 10.76 7.10
C LYS A 81 -12.00 9.57 7.28
N GLN A 82 -13.13 9.79 7.94
CA GLN A 82 -14.10 8.74 8.20
C GLN A 82 -14.69 8.16 6.91
N LEU A 83 -15.06 9.02 5.95
CA LEU A 83 -15.59 8.58 4.67
C LEU A 83 -14.59 7.77 3.85
N ILE A 84 -13.31 8.15 3.85
CA ILE A 84 -12.25 7.39 3.19
C ILE A 84 -12.03 6.04 3.86
N GLU A 85 -12.00 6.00 5.20
CA GLU A 85 -11.85 4.76 5.97
C GLU A 85 -13.01 3.79 5.73
N GLU A 86 -14.25 4.32 5.70
CA GLU A 86 -15.44 3.54 5.36
C GLU A 86 -15.37 2.98 3.93
N ALA A 87 -14.90 3.76 2.96
CA ALA A 87 -14.73 3.32 1.57
C ALA A 87 -13.72 2.17 1.45
N ILE A 88 -12.59 2.25 2.17
CA ILE A 88 -11.57 1.19 2.22
C ILE A 88 -12.14 -0.06 2.89
N THR A 89 -12.79 0.11 4.04
CA THR A 89 -13.37 -0.99 4.84
C THR A 89 -14.43 -1.74 4.06
N ASN A 90 -15.34 -1.04 3.40
CA ASN A 90 -16.37 -1.65 2.55
C ASN A 90 -15.75 -2.46 1.41
N SER A 91 -14.71 -1.93 0.77
CA SER A 91 -13.98 -2.65 -0.28
C SER A 91 -13.29 -3.92 0.25
N ASN A 92 -12.77 -3.91 1.47
CA ASN A 92 -12.16 -5.08 2.11
C ASN A 92 -13.19 -6.16 2.44
N LEU A 93 -14.33 -5.78 3.01
CA LEU A 93 -15.43 -6.70 3.30
C LEU A 93 -15.94 -7.40 2.03
N GLU A 94 -16.16 -6.65 0.95
CA GLU A 94 -16.56 -7.21 -0.33
C GLU A 94 -15.52 -8.20 -0.88
N ASP A 95 -14.21 -7.92 -0.73
CA ASP A 95 -13.14 -8.83 -1.13
C ASP A 95 -13.13 -10.13 -0.31
N GLU A 96 -13.36 -10.06 1.00
CA GLU A 96 -13.46 -11.23 1.87
C GLU A 96 -14.67 -12.12 1.51
N TYR A 97 -15.82 -11.53 1.21
CA TYR A 97 -16.97 -12.28 0.71
C TYR A 97 -16.66 -13.05 -0.57
N ILE A 98 -16.00 -12.38 -1.54
CA ILE A 98 -15.61 -13.04 -2.79
C ILE A 98 -14.62 -14.17 -2.53
N LYS A 99 -13.62 -13.99 -1.66
CA LYS A 99 -12.68 -15.07 -1.29
C LYS A 99 -13.39 -16.27 -0.68
N ARG A 100 -14.33 -16.05 0.25
CA ARG A 100 -15.15 -17.13 0.85
C ARG A 100 -15.98 -17.87 -0.18
N ILE A 101 -16.60 -17.15 -1.11
CA ILE A 101 -17.38 -17.74 -2.20
C ILE A 101 -16.50 -18.57 -3.13
N LEU A 102 -15.32 -18.07 -3.51
CA LEU A 102 -14.39 -18.78 -4.37
C LEU A 102 -13.77 -20.01 -3.69
N ALA A 103 -13.56 -19.97 -2.39
CA ALA A 103 -13.07 -21.11 -1.61
C ALA A 103 -14.10 -22.24 -1.47
N GLN A 104 -15.40 -21.93 -1.56
CA GLN A 104 -16.50 -22.89 -1.46
C GLN A 104 -16.89 -23.56 -2.80
N LYS A 105 -16.06 -23.48 -3.82
CA LYS A 105 -16.26 -23.98 -5.19
C LYS A 105 -16.56 -25.48 -5.34
N SER A 106 -16.58 -26.26 -4.28
CA SER A 106 -17.03 -27.65 -4.29
C SER A 106 -18.56 -27.81 -4.21
N LEU A 107 -19.30 -26.70 -4.03
CA LEU A 107 -20.76 -26.70 -3.94
C LEU A 107 -21.38 -26.41 -5.31
N ASN A 108 -22.50 -27.08 -5.64
CA ASN A 108 -23.26 -26.80 -6.85
C ASN A 108 -23.67 -25.32 -6.93
N GLY A 109 -23.65 -24.72 -8.13
CA GLY A 109 -23.79 -23.27 -8.31
C GLY A 109 -25.04 -22.65 -7.66
N MET A 110 -26.16 -23.39 -7.52
CA MET A 110 -27.39 -22.91 -6.85
C MET A 110 -27.21 -22.84 -5.32
N ASP A 111 -26.57 -23.83 -4.71
CA ASP A 111 -26.31 -23.83 -3.25
C ASP A 111 -25.33 -22.74 -2.86
N LEU A 112 -24.40 -22.42 -3.75
CA LEU A 112 -23.47 -21.31 -3.58
C LEU A 112 -24.21 -19.96 -3.59
N ILE A 113 -25.14 -19.76 -4.53
CA ILE A 113 -25.95 -18.54 -4.66
C ILE A 113 -26.84 -18.36 -3.42
N ASN A 114 -27.45 -19.43 -2.93
CA ASN A 114 -28.33 -19.40 -1.76
C ASN A 114 -27.55 -19.07 -0.49
N LYS A 115 -26.35 -19.67 -0.32
CA LYS A 115 -25.48 -19.42 0.84
C LYS A 115 -24.92 -17.99 0.85
N VAL A 116 -24.56 -17.45 -0.32
CA VAL A 116 -24.19 -16.05 -0.50
C VAL A 116 -25.33 -15.12 -0.13
N ASN A 117 -26.56 -15.48 -0.53
CA ASN A 117 -27.75 -14.71 -0.16
C ASN A 117 -27.97 -14.69 1.35
N ASP A 118 -27.84 -15.84 2.02
CA ASP A 118 -28.07 -15.96 3.46
C ASP A 118 -27.01 -15.20 4.26
N GLU A 119 -25.71 -15.27 3.88
CA GLU A 119 -24.64 -14.54 4.54
C GLU A 119 -24.75 -13.02 4.31
N LEU A 120 -25.08 -12.58 3.11
CA LEU A 120 -25.24 -11.15 2.78
C LEU A 120 -26.54 -10.54 3.35
N TYR A 121 -27.59 -11.34 3.57
CA TYR A 121 -28.84 -10.87 4.18
C TYR A 121 -28.72 -10.67 5.70
N ASN A 122 -27.84 -11.42 6.33
CA ASN A 122 -27.60 -11.33 7.77
C ASN A 122 -26.66 -10.18 8.16
N ASP A 123 -25.95 -9.60 7.21
CA ASP A 123 -25.01 -8.50 7.45
C ASP A 123 -25.65 -7.15 7.06
N LYS A 124 -26.02 -6.37 8.09
CA LYS A 124 -26.78 -5.12 7.95
C LYS A 124 -26.05 -3.98 7.19
N HIS A 125 -24.81 -4.22 6.76
CA HIS A 125 -23.95 -3.21 6.13
C HIS A 125 -23.71 -3.41 4.63
N SER A 126 -24.30 -4.43 3.99
CA SER A 126 -24.09 -4.68 2.55
C SER A 126 -25.05 -3.87 1.69
N ASN A 127 -24.49 -3.10 0.76
CA ASN A 127 -25.25 -2.35 -0.25
C ASN A 127 -25.89 -3.34 -1.25
N GLN A 128 -27.19 -3.24 -1.50
CA GLN A 128 -27.94 -4.10 -2.45
C GLN A 128 -27.32 -4.10 -3.87
N GLU A 129 -26.70 -3.01 -4.27
CA GLU A 129 -26.05 -2.85 -5.57
C GLU A 129 -24.76 -3.68 -5.68
N SER A 130 -23.96 -3.74 -4.61
CA SER A 130 -22.78 -4.61 -4.52
C SER A 130 -23.16 -6.08 -4.57
N ILE A 131 -24.25 -6.45 -3.90
CA ILE A 131 -24.81 -7.82 -3.92
C ILE A 131 -25.21 -8.23 -5.34
N ALA A 132 -25.91 -7.36 -6.07
CA ALA A 132 -26.33 -7.63 -7.45
C ALA A 132 -25.13 -7.79 -8.40
N LYS A 133 -24.07 -6.99 -8.21
CA LYS A 133 -22.81 -7.09 -8.98
C LYS A 133 -22.08 -8.40 -8.68
N ILE A 134 -21.98 -8.80 -7.41
CA ILE A 134 -21.34 -10.07 -6.99
C ILE A 134 -22.11 -11.26 -7.59
N LYS A 135 -23.44 -11.27 -7.52
CA LYS A 135 -24.28 -12.30 -8.15
C LYS A 135 -24.05 -12.42 -9.66
N LYS A 136 -23.93 -11.27 -10.35
CA LYS A 136 -23.67 -11.24 -11.80
C LYS A 136 -22.28 -11.78 -12.15
N MET A 137 -21.30 -11.61 -11.29
CA MET A 137 -19.94 -12.15 -11.46
C MET A 137 -19.91 -13.67 -11.29
N LEU A 138 -20.60 -14.19 -10.28
CA LEU A 138 -20.65 -15.63 -9.97
C LEU A 138 -21.36 -16.44 -11.06
N ASN A 139 -22.35 -15.86 -11.74
CA ASN A 139 -23.10 -16.50 -12.81
C ASN A 139 -22.38 -16.51 -14.17
N LYS A 140 -21.19 -15.93 -14.30
CA LYS A 140 -20.39 -15.99 -15.53
C LYS A 140 -19.36 -17.11 -15.43
N GLU A 141 -19.38 -18.05 -16.40
CA GLU A 141 -18.38 -19.14 -16.53
C GLU A 141 -16.91 -18.67 -16.49
N ASP A 142 -16.66 -17.40 -16.82
CA ASP A 142 -15.37 -16.71 -16.82
C ASP A 142 -14.94 -16.12 -15.45
N SER A 143 -15.66 -16.38 -14.37
CA SER A 143 -15.43 -15.77 -13.05
C SER A 143 -14.05 -16.09 -12.42
N ASN A 144 -13.30 -17.01 -13.02
CA ASN A 144 -11.99 -17.48 -12.54
C ASN A 144 -10.79 -16.79 -13.17
N ASN A 145 -10.99 -15.85 -14.10
CA ASN A 145 -9.87 -15.14 -14.69
C ASN A 145 -9.29 -14.12 -13.68
N PRO A 146 -8.03 -14.31 -13.18
CA PRO A 146 -7.44 -13.44 -12.16
C PRO A 146 -7.41 -11.96 -12.59
N TYR A 147 -7.28 -11.71 -13.88
CA TYR A 147 -7.25 -10.35 -14.43
C TYR A 147 -8.64 -9.67 -14.33
N LYS A 148 -9.74 -10.42 -14.62
CA LYS A 148 -11.10 -9.90 -14.49
C LYS A 148 -11.45 -9.64 -13.02
N ILE A 149 -11.05 -10.54 -12.13
CA ILE A 149 -11.22 -10.37 -10.68
C ILE A 149 -10.51 -9.10 -10.20
N LYS A 150 -9.26 -8.92 -10.60
CA LYS A 150 -8.48 -7.73 -10.24
C LYS A 150 -9.16 -6.45 -10.73
N LYS A 151 -9.57 -6.37 -11.99
CA LYS A 151 -10.26 -5.19 -12.55
C LYS A 151 -11.57 -4.88 -11.81
N GLU A 152 -12.29 -5.88 -11.39
CA GLU A 152 -13.54 -5.67 -10.67
C GLU A 152 -13.30 -5.16 -9.25
N ARG A 153 -12.26 -5.65 -8.57
CA ARG A 153 -11.82 -5.10 -7.28
C ARG A 153 -11.38 -3.64 -7.39
N GLU A 154 -10.62 -3.30 -8.43
CA GLU A 154 -10.20 -1.92 -8.73
C GLU A 154 -11.41 -0.99 -8.95
N LYS A 155 -12.42 -1.44 -9.70
CA LYS A 155 -13.66 -0.67 -9.95
C LYS A 155 -14.46 -0.44 -8.67
N ARG A 156 -14.56 -1.45 -7.80
CA ARG A 156 -15.30 -1.31 -6.54
C ARG A 156 -14.61 -0.32 -5.61
N LEU A 157 -13.30 -0.46 -5.43
CA LEU A 157 -12.53 0.47 -4.61
C LEU A 157 -12.69 1.90 -5.14
N LEU A 158 -12.56 2.11 -6.44
CA LEU A 158 -12.75 3.42 -7.04
C LEU A 158 -14.18 3.93 -6.83
N SER A 159 -15.21 3.08 -7.03
CA SER A 159 -16.61 3.47 -6.83
C SER A 159 -16.93 3.87 -5.39
N ASN A 160 -16.26 3.25 -4.41
CA ASN A 160 -16.43 3.59 -3.00
C ASN A 160 -15.71 4.90 -2.64
N LEU A 161 -14.54 5.15 -3.24
CA LEU A 161 -13.77 6.38 -3.02
C LEU A 161 -14.32 7.57 -3.80
N ASP A 162 -14.92 7.36 -4.98
CA ASP A 162 -15.45 8.44 -5.84
C ASP A 162 -16.79 8.97 -5.31
N ASN A 163 -16.74 9.49 -4.10
CA ASN A 163 -17.87 10.13 -3.42
C ASN A 163 -17.75 11.66 -3.60
N PRO A 164 -18.81 12.33 -4.12
CA PRO A 164 -18.81 13.79 -4.29
C PRO A 164 -18.45 14.55 -3.00
N LEU A 165 -18.91 14.07 -1.85
CA LEU A 165 -18.61 14.68 -0.55
C LEU A 165 -17.12 14.56 -0.19
N ILE A 166 -16.48 13.42 -0.48
CA ILE A 166 -15.01 13.28 -0.28
C ILE A 166 -14.27 14.32 -1.14
N ARG A 167 -14.63 14.45 -2.41
CA ARG A 167 -14.01 15.44 -3.32
C ARG A 167 -14.21 16.87 -2.84
N GLU A 168 -15.43 17.23 -2.40
CA GLU A 168 -15.76 18.54 -1.86
C GLU A 168 -14.92 18.85 -0.62
N LEU A 169 -14.92 17.96 0.38
CA LEU A 169 -14.17 18.15 1.63
C LEU A 169 -12.66 18.26 1.39
N LEU A 170 -12.12 17.44 0.48
CA LEU A 170 -10.69 17.48 0.14
C LEU A 170 -10.28 18.68 -0.68
N SER A 171 -11.21 19.35 -1.37
CA SER A 171 -10.92 20.59 -2.10
C SER A 171 -10.52 21.75 -1.18
N PHE A 172 -10.90 21.70 0.09
CA PHE A 172 -10.53 22.68 1.12
C PHE A 172 -9.22 22.34 1.83
N GLU A 173 -8.69 21.13 1.64
CA GLU A 173 -7.43 20.68 2.23
C GLU A 173 -6.24 21.10 1.35
N ILE A 174 -5.09 21.31 1.99
CA ILE A 174 -3.84 21.63 1.25
C ILE A 174 -3.47 20.46 0.32
N PRO A 175 -3.26 20.71 -0.98
CA PRO A 175 -2.83 19.68 -1.91
C PRO A 175 -1.44 19.11 -1.53
N ILE A 176 -1.21 17.86 -1.91
CA ILE A 176 0.09 17.19 -1.71
C ILE A 176 0.75 16.99 -3.07
N ASP A 177 1.94 17.54 -3.25
CA ASP A 177 2.83 17.21 -4.37
C ASP A 177 3.62 15.96 -3.99
N LEU A 178 3.36 14.85 -4.68
CA LEU A 178 3.96 13.55 -4.39
C LEU A 178 4.92 13.15 -5.50
N VAL A 179 6.20 13.10 -5.16
CA VAL A 179 7.26 12.65 -6.06
C VAL A 179 7.40 11.13 -5.97
N LEU A 180 7.31 10.44 -7.11
CA LEU A 180 7.36 8.98 -7.17
C LEU A 180 7.94 8.51 -8.52
N ASP A 181 8.32 7.25 -8.59
CA ASP A 181 8.75 6.64 -9.85
C ASP A 181 7.58 6.38 -10.81
N ASN A 182 7.91 6.06 -12.06
CA ASN A 182 6.92 5.80 -13.11
C ASN A 182 6.60 4.29 -13.23
N ALA A 183 6.41 3.60 -12.10
CA ALA A 183 5.96 2.21 -12.12
C ALA A 183 4.51 2.09 -12.64
N LYS A 184 4.20 0.97 -13.31
CA LYS A 184 2.86 0.74 -13.88
C LYS A 184 1.72 0.79 -12.87
N ILE A 185 1.99 0.45 -11.62
CA ILE A 185 0.99 0.52 -10.54
C ILE A 185 0.69 1.95 -10.14
N HIS A 186 1.67 2.86 -10.23
CA HIS A 186 1.53 4.28 -9.92
C HIS A 186 0.81 5.05 -11.02
N SER A 187 1.01 4.66 -12.28
CA SER A 187 0.39 5.26 -13.46
C SER A 187 -0.83 4.49 -13.99
N SER A 188 -1.41 3.59 -13.18
CA SER A 188 -2.63 2.89 -13.54
C SER A 188 -3.85 3.81 -13.53
N ASP A 189 -4.89 3.49 -14.32
CA ASP A 189 -6.14 4.27 -14.36
C ASP A 189 -6.74 4.45 -12.96
N LEU A 190 -6.66 3.40 -12.10
CA LEU A 190 -7.10 3.46 -10.72
C LEU A 190 -6.29 4.48 -9.92
N SER A 191 -4.96 4.42 -10.01
CA SER A 191 -4.08 5.31 -9.24
C SER A 191 -4.25 6.77 -9.66
N LEU A 192 -4.34 7.04 -10.97
CA LEU A 192 -4.55 8.38 -11.50
C LEU A 192 -5.88 8.98 -11.05
N ALA A 193 -6.97 8.19 -11.09
CA ALA A 193 -8.27 8.64 -10.61
C ALA A 193 -8.26 8.93 -9.10
N VAL A 194 -7.55 8.10 -8.31
CA VAL A 194 -7.48 8.30 -6.85
C VAL A 194 -6.58 9.48 -6.46
N PHE A 195 -5.51 9.75 -7.19
CA PHE A 195 -4.73 10.98 -6.99
C PHE A 195 -5.62 12.22 -7.11
N GLU A 196 -6.47 12.27 -8.14
CA GLU A 196 -7.42 13.36 -8.33
C GLU A 196 -8.44 13.47 -7.18
N ILE A 197 -9.05 12.33 -6.77
CA ILE A 197 -10.00 12.28 -5.65
C ILE A 197 -9.37 12.79 -4.36
N LEU A 198 -8.13 12.38 -4.08
CA LEU A 198 -7.41 12.69 -2.84
C LEU A 198 -6.74 14.08 -2.83
N ASN A 199 -6.89 14.88 -3.88
CA ASN A 199 -6.20 16.16 -4.04
C ASN A 199 -4.67 16.01 -3.88
N ILE A 200 -4.09 15.02 -4.59
CA ILE A 200 -2.65 14.75 -4.65
C ILE A 200 -2.17 14.97 -6.07
N ASN A 201 -1.11 15.74 -6.25
CA ASN A 201 -0.46 15.99 -7.53
C ASN A 201 0.71 15.02 -7.70
N PRO A 202 0.62 13.96 -8.53
CA PRO A 202 1.74 13.07 -8.76
C PRO A 202 2.80 13.74 -9.64
N ILE A 203 4.06 13.70 -9.18
CA ILE A 203 5.23 14.17 -9.93
C ILE A 203 6.07 12.93 -10.26
N PHE A 204 5.93 12.44 -11.49
CA PHE A 204 6.64 11.24 -11.93
C PHE A 204 8.09 11.55 -12.29
N LEU A 205 9.00 10.82 -11.64
CA LEU A 205 10.42 10.88 -11.95
C LEU A 205 10.73 10.26 -13.32
N PRO A 206 11.80 10.68 -13.99
CA PRO A 206 12.26 10.03 -15.21
C PRO A 206 12.51 8.54 -14.96
N THR A 207 12.29 7.72 -16.00
CA THR A 207 12.53 6.28 -15.91
C THR A 207 13.99 5.97 -15.59
N ARG A 208 14.23 5.05 -14.63
CA ARG A 208 15.56 4.61 -14.17
C ARG A 208 16.40 5.71 -13.52
N SER A 209 15.77 6.60 -12.76
CA SER A 209 16.45 7.67 -12.03
C SER A 209 16.20 7.57 -10.52
N PRO A 210 16.59 6.46 -9.85
CA PRO A 210 16.39 6.30 -8.41
C PRO A 210 17.17 7.36 -7.60
N ASP A 211 18.30 7.82 -8.12
CA ASP A 211 19.14 8.86 -7.47
C ASP A 211 18.40 10.20 -7.28
N LEU A 212 17.31 10.40 -8.03
CA LEU A 212 16.44 11.57 -7.89
C LEU A 212 15.35 11.40 -6.82
N ASN A 213 15.25 10.23 -6.17
CA ASN A 213 14.27 9.98 -5.13
C ASN A 213 14.94 9.83 -3.76
N PRO A 214 14.92 10.85 -2.90
CA PRO A 214 15.60 10.83 -1.60
C PRO A 214 15.17 9.68 -0.67
N ILE A 215 13.97 9.12 -0.84
CA ILE A 215 13.50 8.01 -0.02
C ILE A 215 14.30 6.71 -0.27
N GLU A 216 14.98 6.59 -1.41
CA GLU A 216 15.89 5.47 -1.68
C GLU A 216 17.08 5.44 -0.72
N ASP A 217 17.60 6.60 -0.36
CA ASP A 217 18.65 6.72 0.65
C ASP A 217 18.15 6.34 2.04
N LEU A 218 16.92 6.70 2.37
CA LEU A 218 16.24 6.26 3.59
C LEU A 218 16.18 4.73 3.65
N TRP A 219 15.76 4.08 2.55
CA TRP A 219 15.72 2.61 2.49
C TRP A 219 17.10 1.97 2.68
N ARG A 220 18.12 2.57 2.10
CA ARG A 220 19.51 2.09 2.24
C ARG A 220 19.95 2.12 3.70
N ILE A 221 19.68 3.22 4.41
CA ILE A 221 20.02 3.37 5.83
C ILE A 221 19.26 2.38 6.69
N ILE A 222 17.94 2.26 6.50
CA ILE A 222 17.09 1.36 7.27
C ILE A 222 17.53 -0.09 7.08
N LYS A 223 17.72 -0.54 5.84
CA LYS A 223 18.16 -1.91 5.54
C LYS A 223 19.53 -2.22 6.13
N ASP A 224 20.47 -1.29 6.10
CA ASP A 224 21.79 -1.46 6.73
C ASP A 224 21.70 -1.68 8.25
N ARG A 225 20.76 -1.01 8.92
CA ARG A 225 20.50 -1.19 10.35
C ARG A 225 19.80 -2.52 10.65
N ILE A 226 18.80 -2.88 9.88
CA ILE A 226 18.05 -4.14 10.04
C ILE A 226 18.95 -5.35 9.85
N TYR A 227 19.85 -5.33 8.85
CA TYR A 227 20.79 -6.44 8.61
C TYR A 227 21.80 -6.66 9.73
N LYS A 228 21.94 -5.69 10.64
CA LYS A 228 22.78 -5.79 11.86
C LYS A 228 21.98 -6.15 13.11
N THR A 229 20.66 -6.27 13.00
CA THR A 229 19.76 -6.56 14.11
C THR A 229 19.25 -7.99 14.02
N TYR A 230 19.17 -8.67 15.17
CA TYR A 230 18.63 -10.02 15.25
C TYR A 230 17.10 -9.96 15.42
N TYR A 231 16.38 -10.80 14.69
CA TYR A 231 14.94 -11.00 14.79
C TYR A 231 14.56 -12.42 14.36
N ASN A 232 13.51 -12.98 14.93
CA ASN A 232 13.05 -14.35 14.71
C ASN A 232 11.73 -14.45 13.97
N THR A 233 10.87 -13.44 14.09
CA THR A 233 9.50 -13.46 13.56
C THR A 233 9.28 -12.33 12.56
N LEU A 234 8.22 -12.50 11.75
CA LEU A 234 7.80 -11.47 10.81
C LEU A 234 7.36 -10.19 11.54
N ASP A 235 6.66 -10.34 12.67
CA ASP A 235 6.17 -9.20 13.46
C ASP A 235 7.32 -8.42 14.09
N GLU A 236 8.36 -9.10 14.56
CA GLU A 236 9.59 -8.44 15.02
C GLU A 236 10.26 -7.65 13.89
N LEU A 237 10.36 -8.23 12.69
CA LEU A 237 10.92 -7.53 11.53
C LEU A 237 10.11 -6.29 11.16
N ILE A 238 8.77 -6.39 11.15
CA ILE A 238 7.86 -5.26 10.89
C ILE A 238 8.06 -4.17 11.95
N THR A 239 8.12 -4.55 13.22
CA THR A 239 8.30 -3.61 14.34
C THR A 239 9.62 -2.87 14.22
N ILE A 240 10.73 -3.59 14.01
CA ILE A 240 12.06 -2.99 13.83
C ILE A 240 12.07 -2.07 12.62
N PHE A 241 11.44 -2.47 11.51
CA PHE A 241 11.39 -1.63 10.31
C PHE A 241 10.66 -0.31 10.59
N LYS A 242 9.50 -0.35 11.26
CA LYS A 242 8.73 0.84 11.67
C LYS A 242 9.53 1.76 12.59
N GLU A 243 10.21 1.20 13.59
CA GLU A 243 11.07 1.97 14.49
C GLU A 243 12.18 2.70 13.72
N ARG A 244 12.87 2.00 12.81
CA ARG A 244 13.94 2.59 11.99
C ARG A 244 13.41 3.62 11.00
N PHE A 245 12.24 3.37 10.42
CA PHE A 245 11.59 4.38 9.57
C PHE A 245 11.33 5.66 10.35
N ASN A 246 10.69 5.58 11.50
CA ASN A 246 10.39 6.74 12.34
C ASN A 246 11.66 7.45 12.86
N GLU A 247 12.74 6.71 13.12
CA GLU A 247 14.03 7.27 13.55
C GLU A 247 14.69 8.11 12.46
N PHE A 248 14.62 7.66 11.19
CA PHE A 248 15.43 8.26 10.12
C PHE A 248 14.63 9.12 9.14
N VAL A 249 13.31 8.94 9.02
CA VAL A 249 12.49 9.64 8.00
C VAL A 249 12.50 11.16 8.15
N GLY A 250 12.71 11.69 9.36
CA GLY A 250 12.79 13.13 9.64
C GLY A 250 14.19 13.76 9.43
N LEU A 251 15.16 12.99 8.94
CA LEU A 251 16.52 13.53 8.72
C LEU A 251 16.55 14.44 7.50
N LYS A 252 16.70 15.74 7.72
CA LYS A 252 16.78 16.75 6.66
C LYS A 252 17.88 16.49 5.64
N SER A 253 19.00 15.92 6.06
CA SER A 253 20.12 15.56 5.19
C SER A 253 19.76 14.59 4.04
N LEU A 254 18.59 13.92 4.11
CA LEU A 254 18.12 13.06 3.04
C LEU A 254 17.60 13.84 1.83
N TYR A 255 17.07 15.05 2.03
CA TYR A 255 16.39 15.82 0.98
C TYR A 255 16.87 17.27 0.84
N GLU A 256 17.70 17.80 1.75
CA GLU A 256 18.19 19.20 1.66
C GLU A 256 18.94 19.47 0.37
N ASN A 257 19.79 18.56 -0.08
CA ASN A 257 20.51 18.70 -1.34
C ASN A 257 19.55 18.70 -2.54
N TRP A 258 18.54 17.82 -2.50
CA TRP A 258 17.53 17.75 -3.55
C TRP A 258 16.71 19.05 -3.69
N LEU A 259 16.38 19.69 -2.55
CA LEU A 259 15.69 20.98 -2.54
C LEU A 259 16.58 22.11 -3.04
N ASN A 260 17.90 22.08 -2.74
CA ASN A 260 18.84 23.10 -3.16
C ASN A 260 19.11 23.07 -4.67
N ASP A 261 19.02 21.91 -5.30
CA ASP A 261 19.20 21.73 -6.75
C ASP A 261 17.96 22.17 -7.55
N MET A 262 16.83 22.40 -6.89
CA MET A 262 15.58 22.88 -7.51
C MET A 262 15.37 24.39 -7.45
N VAL A 263 16.21 25.13 -6.73
CA VAL A 263 16.18 26.60 -6.62
C VAL A 263 17.29 27.21 -7.46
#